data_4c2ca2944f08ee70139b38fca3dc44f9
#
_entry.id   4c2ca2944f08ee70139b38fca3dc44f9
#
_cell.length_a   1.000
_cell.length_b   1.000
_cell.length_c   1.000
_cell.angle_alpha   90.00
_cell.angle_beta   90.00
_cell.angle_gamma   90.00
#
_symmetry.space_group_name_H-M   'P 1'
#
loop_
_entity.id
_entity.type
_entity.pdbx_description
1 polymer ?
#
loop_
_entity_poly.entity_id
_entity_poly.type
_entity_poly.pdbx_seq_one_letter_code
_entity_poly.pdbx_strand_id
1 'polypeptide(L)'
;MKKMKKLLALLLAVVMVVGFAACSSKKDGGGTTKAASSAKGEISVFYYTFSDAYISTVRSSMDKILKDGGYTYNDYDANGNQTTQTEQVQTALAKGSSMLIVNVVDTGSNDAAQNIVNLAKAKNVPVIFFNRSVDQSVIESYEKCVFVGTDYEQAGHMQGKMVGQYVVDNFDAIDLNGDGKISYAMFMGQLGNVE
;
A
#
# COMPACT_ATOMS: atom_id res chain seq x y z
N MET A 1 24.81 -52.47 -18.28
CA MET A 1 24.37 -51.06 -18.18
C MET A 1 22.88 -50.82 -18.51
N LYS A 2 22.29 -51.40 -19.57
CA LYS A 2 20.85 -51.20 -19.89
C LYS A 2 19.86 -51.80 -18.87
N LYS A 3 20.20 -52.97 -18.21
CA LYS A 3 19.34 -53.61 -17.21
C LYS A 3 19.31 -52.87 -15.88
N MET A 4 20.42 -52.22 -15.50
CA MET A 4 20.53 -51.46 -14.24
C MET A 4 19.75 -50.14 -14.31
N LYS A 5 19.66 -49.48 -15.48
CA LYS A 5 18.85 -48.26 -15.67
C LYS A 5 17.33 -48.57 -15.62
N LYS A 6 16.90 -49.74 -16.05
CA LYS A 6 15.48 -50.16 -15.95
C LYS A 6 15.09 -50.52 -14.52
N LEU A 7 16.03 -51.09 -13.73
CA LEU A 7 15.78 -51.37 -12.30
C LEU A 7 15.67 -50.09 -11.46
N LEU A 8 16.50 -49.07 -11.78
CA LEU A 8 16.47 -47.80 -11.10
C LEU A 8 15.20 -47.00 -11.40
N ALA A 9 14.69 -47.06 -12.66
CA ALA A 9 13.42 -46.46 -13.04
C ALA A 9 12.20 -47.12 -12.39
N LEU A 10 12.26 -48.43 -12.17
CA LEU A 10 11.19 -49.17 -11.50
C LEU A 10 11.16 -48.88 -9.98
N LEU A 11 12.33 -48.68 -9.35
CA LEU A 11 12.42 -48.32 -7.94
C LEU A 11 11.91 -46.88 -7.68
N LEU A 12 12.14 -45.96 -8.60
CA LEU A 12 11.62 -44.56 -8.50
C LEU A 12 10.08 -44.51 -8.63
N ALA A 13 9.50 -45.38 -9.48
CA ALA A 13 8.04 -45.43 -9.67
C ALA A 13 7.31 -46.02 -8.44
N VAL A 14 7.93 -46.92 -7.70
CA VAL A 14 7.33 -47.55 -6.49
C VAL A 14 7.33 -46.58 -5.31
N VAL A 15 8.28 -45.65 -5.22
CA VAL A 15 8.31 -44.66 -4.12
C VAL A 15 7.21 -43.60 -4.27
N MET A 16 6.71 -43.34 -5.47
CA MET A 16 5.62 -42.37 -5.68
C MET A 16 4.21 -42.91 -5.38
N VAL A 17 4.02 -44.23 -5.21
CA VAL A 17 2.70 -44.82 -4.99
C VAL A 17 2.39 -45.01 -3.50
N VAL A 18 3.36 -44.92 -2.60
CA VAL A 18 3.16 -45.13 -1.15
C VAL A 18 2.76 -43.87 -0.40
N GLY A 19 2.74 -42.69 -1.05
CA GLY A 19 2.40 -41.41 -0.44
C GLY A 19 0.91 -41.08 -0.34
N PHE A 20 -0.01 -41.86 -0.90
CA PHE A 20 -1.45 -41.52 -0.98
C PHE A 20 -2.41 -42.34 -0.11
N ALA A 21 -1.92 -43.15 0.82
CA ALA A 21 -2.78 -44.01 1.63
C ALA A 21 -2.63 -43.78 3.14
N ALA A 22 -2.84 -42.54 3.61
CA ALA A 22 -2.97 -42.28 5.04
C ALA A 22 -3.95 -41.10 5.30
N CYS A 23 -5.23 -41.29 4.95
CA CYS A 23 -6.34 -40.53 5.54
C CYS A 23 -7.64 -41.35 5.33
N SER A 24 -7.91 -42.30 6.19
CA SER A 24 -9.28 -42.79 6.40
C SER A 24 -9.43 -43.33 7.82
N SER A 25 -10.47 -42.77 8.46
CA SER A 25 -11.22 -43.23 9.64
C SER A 25 -10.68 -42.95 11.04
N LYS A 26 -11.38 -42.07 11.85
CA LYS A 26 -12.53 -42.46 12.65
C LYS A 26 -13.29 -41.24 13.18
N LYS A 27 -14.60 -41.32 13.15
CA LYS A 27 -15.55 -40.47 13.89
C LYS A 27 -15.42 -40.73 15.39
N ASP A 28 -15.45 -39.66 16.19
CA ASP A 28 -16.43 -39.41 17.25
C ASP A 28 -16.14 -38.11 18.02
N GLY A 29 -17.21 -37.37 18.31
CA GLY A 29 -17.30 -36.51 19.49
C GLY A 29 -17.07 -35.02 19.29
N GLY A 30 -18.16 -34.26 19.12
CA GLY A 30 -18.43 -32.91 19.59
C GLY A 30 -17.24 -31.96 19.78
N GLY A 31 -16.98 -31.13 18.81
CA GLY A 31 -16.04 -30.02 18.95
C GLY A 31 -16.34 -28.97 17.89
N THR A 32 -16.74 -27.79 18.33
CA THR A 32 -16.83 -26.56 17.58
C THR A 32 -15.96 -26.55 16.33
N THR A 33 -16.58 -26.52 15.18
CA THR A 33 -15.90 -26.23 13.91
C THR A 33 -15.26 -24.85 14.01
N LYS A 34 -13.98 -24.82 14.38
CA LYS A 34 -13.11 -23.71 14.12
C LYS A 34 -13.11 -23.59 12.60
N ALA A 35 -13.79 -22.55 12.07
CA ALA A 35 -13.72 -22.23 10.67
C ALA A 35 -12.25 -22.27 10.28
N ALA A 36 -11.91 -23.05 9.26
CA ALA A 36 -10.58 -23.05 8.68
C ALA A 36 -10.30 -21.60 8.31
N SER A 37 -9.39 -20.96 9.02
CA SER A 37 -8.82 -19.69 8.64
C SER A 37 -8.26 -19.92 7.24
N SER A 38 -8.97 -19.46 6.20
CA SER A 38 -8.37 -19.31 4.89
C SER A 38 -7.09 -18.51 5.13
N ALA A 39 -5.94 -19.10 4.80
CA ALA A 39 -4.66 -18.44 4.96
C ALA A 39 -4.79 -17.05 4.29
N LYS A 40 -4.84 -15.99 5.10
CA LYS A 40 -4.88 -14.62 4.59
C LYS A 40 -3.57 -14.49 3.84
N GLY A 41 -3.63 -14.22 2.52
CA GLY A 41 -2.43 -14.00 1.72
C GLY A 41 -1.62 -12.83 2.28
N GLU A 42 -0.34 -12.75 1.91
CA GLU A 42 0.54 -11.69 2.35
C GLU A 42 0.08 -10.32 1.82
N ILE A 43 0.05 -9.30 2.67
CA ILE A 43 -0.18 -7.91 2.32
C ILE A 43 1.17 -7.25 2.06
N SER A 44 1.31 -6.50 0.98
CA SER A 44 2.51 -5.74 0.68
C SER A 44 2.23 -4.25 0.83
N VAL A 45 3.00 -3.58 1.69
CA VAL A 45 2.86 -2.15 1.99
C VAL A 45 4.06 -1.41 1.43
N PHE A 46 3.82 -0.41 0.59
CA PHE A 46 4.86 0.35 -0.10
C PHE A 46 4.82 1.79 0.35
N TYR A 47 5.95 2.28 0.82
CA TYR A 47 6.13 3.65 1.27
C TYR A 47 7.03 4.40 0.30
N TYR A 48 6.73 5.68 0.04
CA TYR A 48 7.60 6.50 -0.80
C TYR A 48 8.98 6.69 -0.18
N THR A 49 9.05 6.77 1.17
CA THR A 49 10.28 6.70 1.95
C THR A 49 9.98 6.38 3.43
N PHE A 50 10.88 5.68 4.09
CA PHE A 50 10.83 5.47 5.55
C PHE A 50 11.36 6.67 6.35
N SER A 51 12.13 7.55 5.72
CA SER A 51 12.81 8.66 6.40
C SER A 51 11.88 9.83 6.73
N ASP A 52 10.69 9.88 6.16
CA ASP A 52 9.69 10.90 6.47
C ASP A 52 9.10 10.69 7.87
N ALA A 53 9.11 11.76 8.68
CA ALA A 53 8.69 11.69 10.08
C ALA A 53 7.19 11.34 10.23
N TYR A 54 6.33 11.91 9.38
CA TYR A 54 4.89 11.63 9.40
C TYR A 54 4.62 10.19 8.92
N ILE A 55 5.20 9.79 7.80
CA ILE A 55 5.06 8.43 7.27
C ILE A 55 5.60 7.38 8.24
N SER A 56 6.63 7.68 9.00
CA SER A 56 7.14 6.81 10.06
C SER A 56 6.08 6.53 11.14
N THR A 57 5.27 7.53 11.52
CA THR A 57 4.18 7.34 12.48
C THR A 57 3.02 6.54 11.89
N VAL A 58 2.68 6.81 10.63
CA VAL A 58 1.66 6.04 9.88
C VAL A 58 2.08 4.57 9.78
N ARG A 59 3.33 4.30 9.39
CA ARG A 59 3.89 2.95 9.30
C ARG A 59 3.79 2.22 10.64
N SER A 60 4.24 2.83 11.72
CA SER A 60 4.18 2.22 13.06
C SER A 60 2.76 1.86 13.48
N SER A 61 1.77 2.70 13.13
CA SER A 61 0.37 2.46 13.42
C SER A 61 -0.21 1.34 12.54
N MET A 62 0.14 1.31 11.26
CA MET A 62 -0.27 0.28 10.30
C MET A 62 0.29 -1.08 10.69
N ASP A 63 1.58 -1.14 11.04
CA ASP A 63 2.24 -2.35 11.56
C ASP A 63 1.52 -2.92 12.76
N LYS A 64 1.16 -2.06 13.71
CA LYS A 64 0.41 -2.48 14.88
C LYS A 64 -0.95 -3.08 14.50
N ILE A 65 -1.71 -2.42 13.64
CA ILE A 65 -3.04 -2.87 13.21
C ILE A 65 -2.94 -4.20 12.45
N LEU A 66 -1.98 -4.35 11.54
CA LEU A 66 -1.80 -5.57 10.76
C LEU A 66 -1.37 -6.74 11.66
N LYS A 67 -0.46 -6.51 12.60
CA LYS A 67 -0.05 -7.52 13.61
C LYS A 67 -1.21 -7.95 14.50
N ASP A 68 -1.92 -6.98 15.07
CA ASP A 68 -3.06 -7.25 15.97
C ASP A 68 -4.19 -7.99 15.21
N GLY A 69 -4.35 -7.70 13.92
CA GLY A 69 -5.29 -8.39 13.03
C GLY A 69 -4.84 -9.79 12.59
N GLY A 70 -3.62 -10.22 12.94
CA GLY A 70 -3.06 -11.51 12.55
C GLY A 70 -2.79 -11.62 11.05
N TYR A 71 -2.47 -10.51 10.38
CA TYR A 71 -2.10 -10.51 8.97
C TYR A 71 -0.59 -10.75 8.81
N THR A 72 -0.23 -11.48 7.75
CA THR A 72 1.14 -11.54 7.26
C THR A 72 1.33 -10.37 6.31
N TYR A 73 2.38 -9.58 6.51
CA TYR A 73 2.66 -8.43 5.66
C TYR A 73 4.16 -8.17 5.54
N ASN A 74 4.53 -7.43 4.51
CA ASN A 74 5.88 -6.90 4.30
C ASN A 74 5.82 -5.42 3.92
N ASP A 75 6.73 -4.64 4.51
CA ASP A 75 6.95 -3.24 4.21
C ASP A 75 8.10 -3.06 3.22
N TYR A 76 7.92 -2.13 2.30
CA TYR A 76 8.89 -1.79 1.26
C TYR A 76 9.18 -0.29 1.29
N ASP A 77 10.47 0.05 1.36
CA ASP A 77 10.95 1.43 1.25
C ASP A 77 11.40 1.71 -0.19
N ALA A 78 10.74 2.65 -0.85
CA ALA A 78 11.16 3.08 -2.17
C ALA A 78 12.32 4.08 -2.13
N ASN A 79 12.64 4.63 -0.94
CA ASN A 79 13.68 5.62 -0.74
C ASN A 79 13.60 6.81 -1.74
N GLY A 80 12.38 7.29 -2.00
CA GLY A 80 12.10 8.40 -2.90
C GLY A 80 12.28 8.07 -4.40
N ASN A 81 12.41 6.80 -4.77
CA ASN A 81 12.65 6.39 -6.15
C ASN A 81 11.47 5.59 -6.71
N GLN A 82 10.77 6.14 -7.72
CA GLN A 82 9.62 5.51 -8.34
C GLN A 82 9.96 4.22 -9.08
N THR A 83 11.14 4.14 -9.71
CA THR A 83 11.58 2.90 -10.38
C THR A 83 11.73 1.77 -9.36
N THR A 84 12.39 2.05 -8.24
CA THR A 84 12.52 1.09 -7.12
C THR A 84 11.15 0.63 -6.63
N GLN A 85 10.19 1.55 -6.43
CA GLN A 85 8.85 1.19 -6.00
C GLN A 85 8.15 0.26 -7.02
N THR A 86 8.28 0.56 -8.30
CA THR A 86 7.69 -0.26 -9.37
C THR A 86 8.26 -1.68 -9.37
N GLU A 87 9.57 -1.83 -9.23
CA GLU A 87 10.25 -3.14 -9.13
C GLU A 87 9.83 -3.91 -7.87
N GLN A 88 9.67 -3.23 -6.75
CA GLN A 88 9.16 -3.82 -5.51
C GLN A 88 7.73 -4.34 -5.69
N VAL A 89 6.84 -3.56 -6.33
CA VAL A 89 5.46 -3.97 -6.64
C VAL A 89 5.45 -5.21 -7.55
N GLN A 90 6.24 -5.22 -8.61
CA GLN A 90 6.35 -6.38 -9.51
C GLN A 90 6.82 -7.62 -8.76
N THR A 91 7.82 -7.47 -7.90
CA THR A 91 8.36 -8.55 -7.07
C THR A 91 7.31 -9.09 -6.09
N ALA A 92 6.59 -8.23 -5.41
CA ALA A 92 5.53 -8.61 -4.46
C ALA A 92 4.40 -9.36 -5.16
N LEU A 93 3.96 -8.87 -6.32
CA LEU A 93 2.94 -9.54 -7.14
C LEU A 93 3.42 -10.89 -7.69
N ALA A 94 4.70 -11.03 -8.04
CA ALA A 94 5.28 -12.30 -8.47
C ALA A 94 5.36 -13.31 -7.31
N LYS A 95 5.54 -12.85 -6.07
CA LYS A 95 5.51 -13.68 -4.85
C LYS A 95 4.10 -14.05 -4.40
N GLY A 96 3.06 -13.50 -5.03
CA GLY A 96 1.67 -13.81 -4.70
C GLY A 96 1.06 -12.91 -3.63
N SER A 97 1.47 -11.64 -3.55
CA SER A 97 0.82 -10.65 -2.70
C SER A 97 -0.69 -10.64 -2.93
N SER A 98 -1.46 -10.63 -1.85
CA SER A 98 -2.92 -10.66 -1.88
C SER A 98 -3.56 -9.27 -1.87
N MET A 99 -2.80 -8.26 -1.50
CA MET A 99 -3.20 -6.85 -1.43
C MET A 99 -1.98 -5.95 -1.52
N LEU A 100 -2.10 -4.83 -2.21
CA LEU A 100 -1.12 -3.76 -2.23
C LEU A 100 -1.67 -2.55 -1.47
N ILE A 101 -0.88 -2.00 -0.54
CA ILE A 101 -1.15 -0.74 0.15
C ILE A 101 -0.02 0.20 -0.24
N VAL A 102 -0.31 1.30 -0.94
CA VAL A 102 0.72 2.07 -1.65
C VAL A 102 0.67 3.55 -1.31
N ASN A 103 1.78 4.06 -0.79
CA ASN A 103 2.09 5.47 -0.73
C ASN A 103 3.01 5.78 -1.93
N VAL A 104 2.42 6.29 -3.01
CA VAL A 104 3.13 6.45 -4.30
C VAL A 104 4.28 7.46 -4.21
N VAL A 105 5.39 7.22 -4.91
CA VAL A 105 6.54 8.14 -4.91
C VAL A 105 6.28 9.33 -5.80
N ASP A 106 5.93 9.10 -7.06
CA ASP A 106 5.70 10.16 -8.04
C ASP A 106 4.22 10.52 -8.11
N THR A 107 3.92 11.76 -7.70
CA THR A 107 2.58 12.36 -7.76
C THR A 107 2.47 13.44 -8.84
N GLY A 108 3.56 13.73 -9.55
CA GLY A 108 3.60 14.76 -10.59
C GLY A 108 2.90 14.35 -11.89
N SER A 109 2.62 13.06 -12.07
CA SER A 109 1.83 12.52 -13.17
C SER A 109 1.02 11.30 -12.73
N ASN A 110 0.02 10.91 -13.53
CA ASN A 110 -0.77 9.70 -13.28
C ASN A 110 -0.04 8.41 -13.63
N ASP A 111 1.09 8.48 -14.32
CA ASP A 111 1.75 7.32 -14.93
C ASP A 111 2.21 6.28 -13.90
N ALA A 112 2.77 6.75 -12.79
CA ALA A 112 3.26 5.88 -11.74
C ALA A 112 2.13 5.08 -11.08
N ALA A 113 1.07 5.76 -10.64
CA ALA A 113 -0.09 5.16 -10.02
C ALA A 113 -0.84 4.24 -11.01
N GLN A 114 -1.04 4.69 -12.26
CA GLN A 114 -1.69 3.90 -13.30
C GLN A 114 -0.92 2.62 -13.62
N ASN A 115 0.41 2.68 -13.65
CA ASN A 115 1.24 1.49 -13.85
C ASN A 115 1.06 0.47 -12.72
N ILE A 116 1.05 0.92 -11.46
CA ILE A 116 0.79 0.06 -10.30
C ILE A 116 -0.59 -0.58 -10.40
N VAL A 117 -1.62 0.19 -10.75
CA VAL A 117 -2.99 -0.32 -10.95
C VAL A 117 -3.02 -1.38 -12.06
N ASN A 118 -2.37 -1.14 -13.19
CA ASN A 118 -2.34 -2.09 -14.32
C ASN A 118 -1.66 -3.41 -13.93
N LEU A 119 -0.54 -3.36 -13.19
CA LEU A 119 0.16 -4.53 -12.67
C LEU A 119 -0.72 -5.34 -11.71
N ALA A 120 -1.39 -4.67 -10.78
CA ALA A 120 -2.28 -5.29 -9.80
C ALA A 120 -3.53 -5.89 -10.47
N LYS A 121 -4.15 -5.15 -11.39
CA LYS A 121 -5.34 -5.58 -12.16
C LYS A 121 -5.05 -6.85 -12.96
N ALA A 122 -3.88 -6.94 -13.59
CA ALA A 122 -3.44 -8.14 -14.34
C ALA A 122 -3.34 -9.40 -13.45
N LYS A 123 -3.18 -9.23 -12.15
CA LYS A 123 -3.11 -10.30 -11.13
C LYS A 123 -4.39 -10.41 -10.29
N ASN A 124 -5.40 -9.57 -10.57
CA ASN A 124 -6.65 -9.49 -9.80
C ASN A 124 -6.44 -9.16 -8.31
N VAL A 125 -5.39 -8.40 -7.99
CA VAL A 125 -4.99 -8.00 -6.63
C VAL A 125 -5.54 -6.62 -6.31
N PRO A 126 -6.23 -6.40 -5.16
CA PRO A 126 -6.72 -5.08 -4.77
C PRO A 126 -5.59 -4.12 -4.43
N VAL A 127 -5.83 -2.83 -4.65
CA VAL A 127 -4.91 -1.72 -4.37
C VAL A 127 -5.58 -0.70 -3.47
N ILE A 128 -4.88 -0.31 -2.42
CA ILE A 128 -5.24 0.83 -1.58
C ILE A 128 -4.13 1.85 -1.69
N PHE A 129 -4.37 2.98 -2.34
CA PHE A 129 -3.47 4.13 -2.24
C PHE A 129 -3.74 4.89 -0.95
N PHE A 130 -2.71 5.44 -0.33
CA PHE A 130 -2.88 6.21 0.89
C PHE A 130 -1.97 7.43 0.96
N ASN A 131 -2.41 8.45 1.70
CA ASN A 131 -1.76 9.72 1.99
C ASN A 131 -1.54 10.57 0.72
N ARG A 132 -0.60 10.21 -0.15
CA ARG A 132 -0.29 10.97 -1.36
C ARG A 132 -1.37 10.77 -2.42
N SER A 133 -1.90 11.87 -2.91
CA SER A 133 -3.07 11.90 -3.79
C SER A 133 -2.84 11.17 -5.10
N VAL A 134 -3.86 10.48 -5.55
CA VAL A 134 -3.93 9.80 -6.85
C VAL A 134 -5.17 10.28 -7.58
N ASP A 135 -5.04 10.58 -8.86
CA ASP A 135 -6.14 11.06 -9.68
C ASP A 135 -7.32 10.09 -9.69
N GLN A 136 -8.53 10.64 -9.63
CA GLN A 136 -9.77 9.88 -9.57
C GLN A 136 -9.91 8.93 -10.77
N SER A 137 -9.46 9.34 -11.95
CA SER A 137 -9.52 8.50 -13.16
C SER A 137 -8.68 7.22 -13.04
N VAL A 138 -7.55 7.29 -12.30
CA VAL A 138 -6.71 6.10 -12.01
C VAL A 138 -7.44 5.16 -11.06
N ILE A 139 -8.05 5.71 -10.00
CA ILE A 139 -8.83 4.92 -9.03
C ILE A 139 -9.99 4.20 -9.74
N GLU A 140 -10.75 4.90 -10.55
CA GLU A 140 -11.92 4.38 -11.27
C GLU A 140 -11.54 3.38 -12.39
N SER A 141 -10.28 3.35 -12.82
CA SER A 141 -9.80 2.41 -13.83
C SER A 141 -9.80 0.94 -13.39
N TYR A 142 -9.97 0.69 -12.06
CA TYR A 142 -10.00 -0.65 -11.49
C TYR A 142 -10.96 -0.74 -10.30
N GLU A 143 -11.96 -1.61 -10.37
CA GLU A 143 -13.00 -1.80 -9.34
C GLU A 143 -12.49 -2.18 -7.94
N LYS A 144 -11.24 -2.69 -7.85
CA LYS A 144 -10.57 -3.05 -6.60
C LYS A 144 -9.49 -2.05 -6.22
N CYS A 145 -9.60 -0.81 -6.68
CA CYS A 145 -8.71 0.28 -6.33
C CYS A 145 -9.46 1.32 -5.51
N VAL A 146 -8.87 1.77 -4.41
CA VAL A 146 -9.41 2.86 -3.57
C VAL A 146 -8.27 3.77 -3.11
N PHE A 147 -8.64 4.99 -2.71
CA PHE A 147 -7.74 5.96 -2.08
C PHE A 147 -8.21 6.28 -0.66
N VAL A 148 -7.26 6.39 0.26
CA VAL A 148 -7.47 6.79 1.65
C VAL A 148 -6.50 7.94 1.97
N GLY A 149 -7.03 9.12 2.13
CA GLY A 149 -6.23 10.32 2.41
C GLY A 149 -7.08 11.48 2.90
N THR A 150 -6.44 12.64 3.04
CA THR A 150 -7.12 13.90 3.38
C THR A 150 -7.62 14.59 2.11
N ASP A 151 -8.64 15.41 2.27
CA ASP A 151 -9.05 16.38 1.27
C ASP A 151 -8.14 17.61 1.42
N TYR A 152 -7.14 17.72 0.54
CA TYR A 152 -6.15 18.80 0.58
C TYR A 152 -6.76 20.16 0.21
N GLU A 153 -7.78 20.18 -0.64
CA GLU A 153 -8.48 21.43 -0.97
C GLU A 153 -9.24 21.97 0.26
N GLN A 154 -9.93 21.10 0.98
CA GLN A 154 -10.59 21.46 2.24
C GLN A 154 -9.57 21.98 3.25
N ALA A 155 -8.42 21.32 3.40
CA ALA A 155 -7.36 21.73 4.31
C ALA A 155 -6.83 23.13 3.94
N GLY A 156 -6.56 23.40 2.65
CA GLY A 156 -6.16 24.70 2.15
C GLY A 156 -7.19 25.80 2.40
N HIS A 157 -8.47 25.51 2.14
CA HIS A 157 -9.56 26.44 2.42
C HIS A 157 -9.71 26.76 3.92
N MET A 158 -9.58 25.75 4.78
CA MET A 158 -9.63 25.94 6.23
C MET A 158 -8.47 26.80 6.71
N GLN A 159 -7.25 26.55 6.24
CA GLN A 159 -6.07 27.34 6.57
C GLN A 159 -6.23 28.81 6.10
N GLY A 160 -6.64 29.00 4.84
CA GLY A 160 -6.88 30.33 4.28
C GLY A 160 -7.94 31.10 5.06
N LYS A 161 -9.03 30.45 5.48
CA LYS A 161 -10.07 31.05 6.30
C LYS A 161 -9.55 31.46 7.69
N MET A 162 -8.79 30.58 8.35
CA MET A 162 -8.23 30.88 9.67
C MET A 162 -7.25 32.06 9.61
N VAL A 163 -6.32 32.06 8.67
CA VAL A 163 -5.36 33.14 8.48
C VAL A 163 -6.05 34.45 8.07
N GLY A 164 -6.98 34.38 7.12
CA GLY A 164 -7.75 35.54 6.68
C GLY A 164 -8.56 36.18 7.81
N GLN A 165 -9.20 35.35 8.66
CA GLN A 165 -9.93 35.88 9.83
C GLN A 165 -8.97 36.54 10.83
N TYR A 166 -7.82 35.93 11.12
CA TYR A 166 -6.82 36.53 11.99
C TYR A 166 -6.32 37.89 11.46
N VAL A 167 -6.08 37.98 10.16
CA VAL A 167 -5.69 39.25 9.51
C VAL A 167 -6.76 40.30 9.67
N VAL A 168 -8.03 39.98 9.43
CA VAL A 168 -9.16 40.93 9.59
C VAL A 168 -9.27 41.41 11.02
N ASP A 169 -9.21 40.50 11.99
CA ASP A 169 -9.41 40.81 13.41
C ASP A 169 -8.25 41.61 14.02
N ASN A 170 -7.06 41.58 13.40
CA ASN A 170 -5.84 42.22 13.92
C ASN A 170 -5.21 43.17 12.94
N PHE A 171 -5.95 43.69 11.94
CA PHE A 171 -5.40 44.47 10.81
C PHE A 171 -4.50 45.61 11.26
N ASP A 172 -4.98 46.47 12.15
CA ASP A 172 -4.24 47.63 12.64
C ASP A 172 -2.94 47.26 13.41
N ALA A 173 -2.90 46.09 13.99
CA ALA A 173 -1.73 45.61 14.74
C ALA A 173 -0.66 44.98 13.86
N ILE A 174 -1.04 44.49 12.66
CA ILE A 174 -0.11 43.83 11.73
C ILE A 174 0.25 44.66 10.50
N ASP A 175 -0.47 45.74 10.20
CA ASP A 175 -0.10 46.73 9.22
C ASP A 175 0.97 47.69 9.81
N LEU A 176 2.18 47.16 9.95
CA LEU A 176 3.27 47.82 10.68
C LEU A 176 3.75 49.14 10.01
N ASN A 177 3.53 49.29 8.72
CA ASN A 177 3.94 50.48 7.96
C ASN A 177 2.78 51.45 7.67
N GLY A 178 1.55 51.08 8.04
CA GLY A 178 0.35 51.91 7.92
C GLY A 178 -0.06 52.20 6.45
N ASP A 179 0.29 51.30 5.52
CA ASP A 179 -0.03 51.50 4.10
C ASP A 179 -1.38 50.91 3.67
N GLY A 180 -2.12 50.32 4.63
CA GLY A 180 -3.41 49.69 4.40
C GLY A 180 -3.32 48.33 3.71
N LYS A 181 -2.16 47.69 3.75
CA LYS A 181 -1.90 46.39 3.10
C LYS A 181 -1.16 45.44 4.02
N ILE A 182 -1.50 44.16 3.90
CA ILE A 182 -0.74 43.08 4.57
C ILE A 182 0.06 42.32 3.52
N SER A 183 1.38 42.36 3.66
CA SER A 183 2.28 41.53 2.85
C SER A 183 2.42 40.14 3.47
N TYR A 184 2.39 39.12 2.64
CA TYR A 184 2.56 37.74 3.09
C TYR A 184 3.54 36.99 2.19
N ALA A 185 4.16 35.95 2.73
CA ALA A 185 4.96 34.99 1.98
C ALA A 185 4.27 33.62 2.05
N MET A 186 4.07 33.01 0.90
CA MET A 186 3.55 31.65 0.80
C MET A 186 4.70 30.71 0.45
N PHE A 187 4.89 29.71 1.29
CA PHE A 187 5.90 28.68 1.05
C PHE A 187 5.27 27.48 0.38
N MET A 188 5.88 27.04 -0.70
CA MET A 188 5.52 25.80 -1.38
C MET A 188 6.34 24.66 -0.80
N GLY A 189 5.72 23.49 -0.63
CA GLY A 189 6.39 22.27 -0.24
C GLY A 189 7.24 21.68 -1.38
N GLN A 190 7.19 20.39 -1.55
CA GLN A 190 7.91 19.70 -2.62
C GLN A 190 7.32 20.07 -3.98
N LEU A 191 8.17 20.46 -4.94
CA LEU A 191 7.74 20.74 -6.31
C LEU A 191 7.15 19.48 -6.96
N GLY A 192 5.98 19.65 -7.60
CA GLY A 192 5.25 18.53 -8.22
C GLY A 192 4.41 17.68 -7.28
N ASN A 193 4.41 17.99 -5.98
CA ASN A 193 3.42 17.43 -5.06
C ASN A 193 2.10 18.20 -5.21
N VAL A 194 0.99 17.48 -5.31
CA VAL A 194 -0.36 18.07 -5.46
C VAL A 194 -1.03 18.40 -4.12
N GLU A 195 -0.41 18.02 -3.00
CA GLU A 195 -0.86 18.29 -1.63
C GLU A 195 -0.36 19.62 -1.09
#